data_bc9e18ad7683acdcc392dffd33436e42
#
_entry.id   bc9e18ad7683acdcc392dffd33436e42
#
_cell.length_a   1.000
_cell.length_b   1.000
_cell.length_c   1.000
_cell.angle_alpha   90.00
_cell.angle_beta   90.00
_cell.angle_gamma   90.00
#
_symmetry.space_group_name_H-M   'P 1'
#
loop_
_entity.id
_entity.type
_entity.pdbx_description
1 polymer ?
#
loop_
_entity_poly.entity_id
_entity_poly.type
_entity_poly.pdbx_seq_one_letter_code
_entity_poly.pdbx_strand_id
1 'polypeptide(L)'
;MELKHKATRDGRLSSFLKNEMGMSTGLINRLKWQEKILVNDKPQHTDYAVRAGDVITVATDEPEPEYPAEQEPICILFEDDYFLAVDKPAGMLIHPSRNRIDGTLANRVVGYYQRTGQHCAFHPITRLDRDTFGIVLLAKNSHAHALMQRTPLQKTYHALTFGGPDTDSGTIDLPIARRPLPSLLREVHPDGKPSVTEFMVMERKNETCKLALRPITGRTHQLRVHCSHMGYPIVGDPQYGSEASAAYSEKRGLQTQQLCAKKLEFVHPVTGEKLCLCSRMDTASEDE
;
A
#
# COMPACT_ATOMS: atom_id res chain seq x y z
N MET A 1 -6.21 -21.53 0.28
CA MET A 1 -5.95 -21.00 1.65
C MET A 1 -7.14 -21.31 2.54
N GLU A 2 -6.92 -21.64 3.83
CA GLU A 2 -7.99 -21.88 4.79
C GLU A 2 -8.04 -20.73 5.80
N LEU A 3 -9.22 -20.14 5.94
CA LEU A 3 -9.53 -19.18 6.99
C LEU A 3 -10.22 -19.94 8.12
N LYS A 4 -9.71 -19.86 9.35
CA LYS A 4 -10.28 -20.55 10.51
C LYS A 4 -10.77 -19.56 11.55
N HIS A 5 -11.96 -19.83 12.10
CA HIS A 5 -12.57 -19.06 13.18
C HIS A 5 -13.17 -19.99 14.22
N LYS A 6 -12.80 -19.83 15.49
CA LYS A 6 -13.40 -20.58 16.60
C LYS A 6 -14.56 -19.78 17.16
N ALA A 7 -15.76 -20.34 17.09
CA ALA A 7 -16.97 -19.69 17.59
C ALA A 7 -16.89 -19.52 19.11
N THR A 8 -17.15 -18.30 19.59
CA THR A 8 -17.16 -17.96 21.02
C THR A 8 -18.57 -17.99 21.65
N ARG A 9 -19.60 -18.14 20.82
CA ARG A 9 -21.01 -18.16 21.18
C ARG A 9 -21.82 -19.03 20.23
N ASP A 10 -23.06 -19.31 20.59
CA ASP A 10 -24.02 -19.96 19.69
C ASP A 10 -24.56 -18.95 18.66
N GLY A 11 -24.88 -19.43 17.43
CA GLY A 11 -25.45 -18.58 16.41
C GLY A 11 -25.58 -19.25 15.04
N ARG A 12 -26.08 -18.52 14.06
CA ARG A 12 -26.13 -18.99 12.66
C ARG A 12 -24.79 -18.82 11.99
N LEU A 13 -24.36 -19.80 11.20
CA LEU A 13 -23.11 -19.76 10.43
C LEU A 13 -23.01 -18.51 9.56
N SER A 14 -24.11 -18.10 8.91
CA SER A 14 -24.14 -16.85 8.14
C SER A 14 -23.79 -15.59 8.94
N SER A 15 -24.11 -15.56 10.24
CA SER A 15 -23.76 -14.44 11.13
C SER A 15 -22.27 -14.39 11.41
N PHE A 16 -21.65 -15.53 11.71
CA PHE A 16 -20.19 -15.64 11.90
C PHE A 16 -19.42 -15.23 10.65
N LEU A 17 -19.81 -15.77 9.48
CA LEU A 17 -19.17 -15.45 8.22
C LEU A 17 -19.21 -13.95 7.90
N LYS A 18 -20.35 -13.29 8.13
CA LYS A 18 -20.52 -11.84 7.84
C LYS A 18 -19.90 -10.94 8.89
N ASN A 19 -20.21 -11.19 10.18
CA ASN A 19 -19.94 -10.21 11.22
C ASN A 19 -18.59 -10.44 11.92
N GLU A 20 -18.15 -11.69 12.06
CA GLU A 20 -16.91 -12.04 12.76
C GLU A 20 -15.76 -12.32 11.77
N MET A 21 -16.06 -12.99 10.67
CA MET A 21 -15.07 -13.23 9.61
C MET A 21 -15.07 -12.14 8.52
N GLY A 22 -16.00 -11.15 8.57
CA GLY A 22 -16.02 -10.00 7.67
C GLY A 22 -16.29 -10.33 6.19
N MET A 23 -16.87 -11.49 5.89
CA MET A 23 -17.05 -11.96 4.51
C MET A 23 -18.19 -11.26 3.80
N SER A 24 -17.99 -10.90 2.53
CA SER A 24 -19.06 -10.33 1.70
C SER A 24 -20.11 -11.38 1.35
N THR A 25 -21.37 -10.95 1.17
CA THR A 25 -22.47 -11.85 0.76
C THR A 25 -22.16 -12.58 -0.54
N GLY A 26 -21.51 -11.91 -1.51
CA GLY A 26 -21.11 -12.51 -2.78
C GLY A 26 -20.09 -13.63 -2.60
N LEU A 27 -19.08 -13.44 -1.74
CA LEU A 27 -18.08 -14.46 -1.44
C LEU A 27 -18.72 -15.66 -0.73
N ILE A 28 -19.57 -15.42 0.28
CA ILE A 28 -20.28 -16.48 1.01
C ILE A 28 -21.12 -17.32 0.04
N ASN A 29 -21.87 -16.67 -0.86
CA ASN A 29 -22.70 -17.40 -1.84
C ASN A 29 -21.85 -18.25 -2.78
N ARG A 30 -20.73 -17.72 -3.29
CA ARG A 30 -19.82 -18.49 -4.15
C ARG A 30 -19.26 -19.71 -3.43
N LEU A 31 -18.75 -19.55 -2.21
CA LEU A 31 -18.13 -20.63 -1.43
C LEU A 31 -19.14 -21.67 -0.94
N LYS A 32 -20.37 -21.26 -0.66
CA LYS A 32 -21.48 -22.18 -0.32
C LYS A 32 -21.74 -23.20 -1.43
N TRP A 33 -21.80 -22.75 -2.69
CA TRP A 33 -22.04 -23.65 -3.82
C TRP A 33 -20.84 -24.55 -4.15
N GLN A 34 -19.66 -24.20 -3.65
CA GLN A 34 -18.44 -24.99 -3.81
C GLN A 34 -18.17 -25.91 -2.62
N GLU A 35 -19.08 -25.99 -1.64
CA GLU A 35 -18.92 -26.77 -0.40
C GLU A 35 -17.64 -26.42 0.40
N LYS A 36 -17.16 -25.18 0.28
CA LYS A 36 -15.92 -24.68 0.88
C LYS A 36 -16.12 -24.02 2.25
N ILE A 37 -17.31 -24.12 2.83
CA ILE A 37 -17.61 -23.63 4.18
C ILE A 37 -17.84 -24.85 5.06
N LEU A 38 -16.93 -25.07 6.01
CA LEU A 38 -16.92 -26.23 6.88
C LEU A 38 -17.18 -25.81 8.34
N VAL A 39 -17.83 -26.66 9.10
CA VAL A 39 -17.88 -26.57 10.56
C VAL A 39 -17.40 -27.91 11.11
N ASN A 40 -16.35 -27.90 11.92
CA ASN A 40 -15.67 -29.09 12.42
C ASN A 40 -15.35 -30.08 11.28
N ASP A 41 -14.74 -29.56 10.21
CA ASP A 41 -14.30 -30.27 9.01
C ASP A 41 -15.41 -30.88 8.14
N LYS A 42 -16.69 -30.53 8.40
CA LYS A 42 -17.83 -30.98 7.61
C LYS A 42 -18.48 -29.83 6.85
N PRO A 43 -18.74 -29.98 5.53
CA PRO A 43 -19.44 -28.95 4.76
C PRO A 43 -20.80 -28.62 5.38
N GLN A 44 -21.10 -27.32 5.52
CA GLN A 44 -22.35 -26.87 6.12
C GLN A 44 -22.99 -25.73 5.30
N HIS A 45 -24.32 -25.70 5.31
CA HIS A 45 -25.08 -24.60 4.77
C HIS A 45 -25.06 -23.38 5.69
N THR A 46 -25.27 -22.20 5.14
CA THR A 46 -25.17 -20.92 5.87
C THR A 46 -26.21 -20.70 6.96
N ASP A 47 -27.26 -21.52 7.01
CA ASP A 47 -28.30 -21.57 8.05
C ASP A 47 -27.97 -22.52 9.21
N TYR A 48 -26.84 -23.26 9.11
CA TYR A 48 -26.38 -24.16 10.16
C TYR A 48 -26.25 -23.46 11.52
N ALA A 49 -26.71 -24.16 12.58
CA ALA A 49 -26.60 -23.67 13.96
C ALA A 49 -25.22 -24.02 14.54
N VAL A 50 -24.34 -23.05 14.58
CA VAL A 50 -23.00 -23.14 15.17
C VAL A 50 -23.11 -23.03 16.68
N ARG A 51 -22.36 -23.85 17.42
CA ARG A 51 -22.24 -23.81 18.88
C ARG A 51 -20.92 -23.20 19.32
N ALA A 52 -20.89 -22.65 20.51
CA ALA A 52 -19.64 -22.19 21.11
C ALA A 52 -18.61 -23.33 21.17
N GLY A 53 -17.40 -23.06 20.69
CA GLY A 53 -16.31 -24.04 20.57
C GLY A 53 -16.16 -24.65 19.16
N ASP A 54 -17.18 -24.58 18.30
CA ASP A 54 -17.08 -25.08 16.93
C ASP A 54 -16.01 -24.30 16.14
N VAL A 55 -15.32 -25.02 15.26
CA VAL A 55 -14.33 -24.44 14.36
C VAL A 55 -14.94 -24.27 12.97
N ILE A 56 -15.09 -23.04 12.54
CA ILE A 56 -15.55 -22.68 11.20
C ILE A 56 -14.30 -22.57 10.32
N THR A 57 -14.24 -23.37 9.25
CA THR A 57 -13.15 -23.32 8.26
C THR A 57 -13.72 -22.91 6.90
N VAL A 58 -13.11 -21.93 6.26
CA VAL A 58 -13.49 -21.48 4.92
C VAL A 58 -12.30 -21.65 4.00
N ALA A 59 -12.41 -22.55 3.02
CA ALA A 59 -11.40 -22.70 1.99
C ALA A 59 -11.63 -21.68 0.86
N THR A 60 -10.66 -20.82 0.63
CA THR A 60 -10.70 -19.87 -0.50
C THR A 60 -9.69 -20.29 -1.55
N ASP A 61 -10.14 -20.44 -2.80
CA ASP A 61 -9.23 -20.56 -3.93
C ASP A 61 -8.92 -19.15 -4.42
N GLU A 62 -7.67 -18.80 -4.40
CA GLU A 62 -7.20 -17.65 -5.14
C GLU A 62 -6.91 -18.09 -6.59
N PRO A 63 -7.24 -17.27 -7.59
CA PRO A 63 -6.88 -17.56 -8.97
C PRO A 63 -5.37 -17.68 -9.10
N GLU A 64 -4.91 -18.49 -10.05
CA GLU A 64 -3.50 -18.52 -10.42
C GLU A 64 -2.99 -17.09 -10.67
N PRO A 65 -1.75 -16.78 -10.26
CA PRO A 65 -1.19 -15.45 -10.44
C PRO A 65 -1.17 -15.06 -11.94
N GLU A 66 -1.75 -13.91 -12.25
CA GLU A 66 -1.81 -13.38 -13.63
C GLU A 66 -0.44 -12.93 -14.18
N TYR A 67 0.59 -12.86 -13.31
CA TYR A 67 1.89 -12.28 -13.66
C TYR A 67 2.98 -13.35 -13.75
N PRO A 68 3.88 -13.27 -14.74
CA PRO A 68 5.05 -14.12 -14.78
C PRO A 68 5.88 -14.01 -13.51
N ALA A 69 6.31 -15.15 -12.95
CA ALA A 69 7.12 -15.18 -11.75
C ALA A 69 8.57 -14.80 -12.04
N GLU A 70 9.13 -13.92 -11.20
CA GLU A 70 10.57 -13.59 -11.20
C GLU A 70 11.24 -14.10 -9.92
N GLN A 71 12.49 -14.51 -10.03
CA GLN A 71 13.21 -15.16 -8.93
C GLN A 71 14.03 -14.20 -8.09
N GLU A 72 14.12 -12.92 -8.46
CA GLU A 72 14.82 -11.89 -7.70
C GLU A 72 14.20 -11.70 -6.32
N PRO A 73 15.05 -11.51 -5.30
CA PRO A 73 14.58 -11.38 -3.93
C PRO A 73 13.77 -10.10 -3.71
N ILE A 74 12.86 -10.16 -2.74
CA ILE A 74 12.14 -9.00 -2.20
C ILE A 74 12.58 -8.76 -0.75
N CYS A 75 12.62 -7.50 -0.33
CA CYS A 75 12.89 -7.15 1.06
C CYS A 75 11.58 -7.19 1.86
N ILE A 76 11.40 -8.23 2.66
CA ILE A 76 10.21 -8.43 3.48
C ILE A 76 10.39 -7.68 4.81
N LEU A 77 9.39 -6.87 5.17
CA LEU A 77 9.30 -6.15 6.44
C LEU A 77 8.37 -6.84 7.43
N PHE A 78 7.31 -7.45 6.93
CA PHE A 78 6.32 -8.17 7.71
C PHE A 78 5.62 -9.21 6.84
N GLU A 79 5.30 -10.35 7.40
CA GLU A 79 4.47 -11.36 6.76
C GLU A 79 3.69 -12.17 7.81
N ASP A 80 2.40 -12.41 7.50
CA ASP A 80 1.55 -13.36 8.21
C ASP A 80 0.67 -14.13 7.22
N ASP A 81 -0.39 -14.77 7.69
CA ASP A 81 -1.32 -15.52 6.85
C ASP A 81 -2.18 -14.64 5.93
N TYR A 82 -2.29 -13.35 6.22
CA TYR A 82 -3.20 -12.40 5.55
C TYR A 82 -2.48 -11.36 4.73
N PHE A 83 -1.32 -10.90 5.18
CA PHE A 83 -0.63 -9.74 4.63
C PHE A 83 0.85 -10.01 4.40
N LEU A 84 1.39 -9.32 3.41
CA LEU A 84 2.83 -9.22 3.14
C LEU A 84 3.17 -7.74 2.99
N ALA A 85 4.11 -7.24 3.79
CA ALA A 85 4.68 -5.91 3.62
C ALA A 85 6.11 -6.01 3.10
N VAL A 86 6.41 -5.29 2.04
CA VAL A 86 7.73 -5.29 1.41
C VAL A 86 8.29 -3.89 1.30
N ASP A 87 9.60 -3.79 1.28
CA ASP A 87 10.34 -2.55 1.06
C ASP A 87 10.70 -2.44 -0.43
N LYS A 88 9.95 -1.64 -1.19
CA LYS A 88 10.09 -1.51 -2.64
C LYS A 88 11.22 -0.53 -2.97
N PRO A 89 12.22 -0.90 -3.76
CA PRO A 89 13.24 0.05 -4.23
C PRO A 89 12.65 1.07 -5.22
N ALA A 90 13.36 2.19 -5.41
CA ALA A 90 13.09 3.12 -6.50
C ALA A 90 13.27 2.45 -7.88
N GLY A 91 12.65 2.98 -8.92
CA GLY A 91 12.74 2.46 -10.29
C GLY A 91 11.83 1.27 -10.60
N MET A 92 11.18 0.69 -9.61
CA MET A 92 10.33 -0.50 -9.75
C MET A 92 8.84 -0.13 -9.81
N LEU A 93 8.13 -0.62 -10.84
CA LEU A 93 6.66 -0.55 -10.91
C LEU A 93 6.01 -1.54 -9.93
N ILE A 94 4.81 -1.22 -9.46
CA ILE A 94 3.99 -2.14 -8.65
C ILE A 94 3.41 -3.26 -9.53
N HIS A 95 2.80 -2.88 -10.66
CA HIS A 95 2.16 -3.80 -11.61
C HIS A 95 2.80 -3.73 -12.99
N PRO A 96 2.75 -4.81 -13.76
CA PRO A 96 3.01 -4.76 -15.19
C PRO A 96 2.17 -3.70 -15.90
N SER A 97 2.73 -3.15 -16.97
CA SER A 97 2.07 -2.19 -17.85
C SER A 97 2.20 -2.66 -19.30
N ARG A 98 1.47 -2.02 -20.23
CA ARG A 98 1.54 -2.38 -21.66
C ARG A 98 2.95 -2.41 -22.22
N ASN A 99 3.83 -1.55 -21.71
CA ASN A 99 5.21 -1.38 -22.21
C ASN A 99 6.25 -2.08 -21.33
N ARG A 100 5.85 -2.67 -20.20
CA ARG A 100 6.74 -3.36 -19.27
C ARG A 100 5.96 -4.44 -18.53
N ILE A 101 6.13 -5.68 -18.96
CA ILE A 101 5.41 -6.84 -18.44
C ILE A 101 6.17 -7.58 -17.33
N ASP A 102 7.44 -7.25 -17.14
CA ASP A 102 8.40 -7.85 -16.20
C ASP A 102 9.10 -6.79 -15.33
N GLY A 103 9.95 -7.22 -14.42
CA GLY A 103 10.73 -6.36 -13.51
C GLY A 103 9.85 -5.56 -12.54
N THR A 104 8.62 -6.00 -12.26
CA THR A 104 7.71 -5.32 -11.36
C THR A 104 7.65 -6.01 -9.99
N LEU A 105 7.12 -5.30 -8.99
CA LEU A 105 6.90 -5.89 -7.67
C LEU A 105 5.98 -7.11 -7.75
N ALA A 106 4.95 -7.07 -8.60
CA ALA A 106 4.03 -8.18 -8.81
C ALA A 106 4.77 -9.45 -9.27
N ASN A 107 5.66 -9.35 -10.26
CA ASN A 107 6.44 -10.48 -10.77
C ASN A 107 7.30 -11.11 -9.65
N ARG A 108 8.00 -10.29 -8.87
CA ARG A 108 8.88 -10.75 -7.78
C ARG A 108 8.11 -11.36 -6.62
N VAL A 109 6.96 -10.79 -6.25
CA VAL A 109 6.09 -11.35 -5.20
C VAL A 109 5.50 -12.68 -5.62
N VAL A 110 5.06 -12.82 -6.88
CA VAL A 110 4.60 -14.11 -7.43
C VAL A 110 5.72 -15.14 -7.37
N GLY A 111 6.95 -14.78 -7.78
CA GLY A 111 8.11 -15.66 -7.65
C GLY A 111 8.43 -16.05 -6.20
N TYR A 112 8.27 -15.11 -5.27
CA TYR A 112 8.41 -15.38 -3.84
C TYR A 112 7.38 -16.40 -3.36
N TYR A 113 6.10 -16.23 -3.68
CA TYR A 113 5.04 -17.17 -3.28
C TYR A 113 5.29 -18.57 -3.85
N GLN A 114 5.71 -18.67 -5.12
CA GLN A 114 6.05 -19.97 -5.73
C GLN A 114 7.21 -20.66 -5.01
N ARG A 115 8.31 -19.94 -4.70
CA ARG A 115 9.47 -20.51 -3.99
C ARG A 115 9.13 -21.00 -2.59
N THR A 116 8.18 -20.34 -1.93
CA THR A 116 7.78 -20.67 -0.55
C THR A 116 6.58 -21.60 -0.49
N GLY A 117 6.09 -22.10 -1.63
CA GLY A 117 4.94 -23.00 -1.72
C GLY A 117 3.62 -22.36 -1.30
N GLN A 118 3.51 -21.04 -1.40
CA GLN A 118 2.32 -20.30 -1.03
C GLN A 118 1.39 -20.12 -2.22
N HIS A 119 0.13 -20.51 -2.09
CA HIS A 119 -0.92 -20.26 -3.08
C HIS A 119 -1.66 -18.97 -2.76
N CYS A 120 -1.01 -17.84 -3.02
CA CYS A 120 -1.50 -16.50 -2.72
C CYS A 120 -1.59 -15.66 -3.99
N ALA A 121 -2.54 -14.71 -4.00
CA ALA A 121 -2.66 -13.73 -5.07
C ALA A 121 -1.95 -12.40 -4.72
N PHE A 122 -1.66 -11.60 -5.74
CA PHE A 122 -1.06 -10.28 -5.58
C PHE A 122 -2.15 -9.22 -5.50
N HIS A 123 -2.52 -8.80 -4.30
CA HIS A 123 -3.53 -7.77 -4.05
C HIS A 123 -2.91 -6.57 -3.32
N PRO A 124 -2.39 -5.54 -4.02
CA PRO A 124 -1.80 -4.38 -3.36
C PRO A 124 -2.85 -3.53 -2.67
N ILE A 125 -2.65 -3.31 -1.38
CA ILE A 125 -3.44 -2.42 -0.53
C ILE A 125 -2.93 -0.99 -0.67
N THR A 126 -1.59 -0.82 -0.70
CA THR A 126 -0.95 0.46 -0.96
C THR A 126 -0.21 0.43 -2.28
N ARG A 127 -0.09 1.59 -2.92
CA ARG A 127 0.64 1.74 -4.17
C ARG A 127 1.61 2.91 -4.05
N LEU A 128 2.76 2.76 -4.69
CA LEU A 128 3.78 3.79 -4.84
C LEU A 128 4.02 4.05 -6.32
N ASP A 129 4.46 5.25 -6.64
CA ASP A 129 4.96 5.58 -7.97
C ASP A 129 6.22 4.75 -8.26
N ARG A 130 6.62 4.65 -9.53
CA ARG A 130 7.80 3.88 -9.95
C ARG A 130 9.04 4.23 -9.11
N ASP A 131 9.33 5.50 -8.97
CA ASP A 131 10.55 6.00 -8.35
C ASP A 131 10.38 6.34 -6.85
N THR A 132 9.16 6.30 -6.31
CA THR A 132 8.91 6.32 -4.86
C THR A 132 9.29 4.97 -4.28
N PHE A 133 10.07 4.97 -3.22
CA PHE A 133 10.52 3.76 -2.53
C PHE A 133 9.90 3.61 -1.13
N GLY A 134 10.10 2.47 -0.48
CA GLY A 134 9.57 2.18 0.86
C GLY A 134 8.41 1.20 0.86
N ILE A 135 7.58 1.25 1.89
CA ILE A 135 6.62 0.24 2.26
C ILE A 135 5.49 0.09 1.24
N VAL A 136 5.32 -1.13 0.75
CA VAL A 136 4.13 -1.58 0.03
C VAL A 136 3.48 -2.70 0.81
N LEU A 137 2.20 -2.53 1.18
CA LEU A 137 1.39 -3.53 1.85
C LEU A 137 0.53 -4.26 0.82
N LEU A 138 0.54 -5.59 0.89
CA LEU A 138 -0.18 -6.51 0.03
C LEU A 138 -1.10 -7.38 0.87
N ALA A 139 -2.27 -7.72 0.36
CA ALA A 139 -3.07 -8.82 0.89
C ALA A 139 -2.73 -10.10 0.11
N LYS A 140 -2.66 -11.22 0.83
CA LYS A 140 -2.36 -12.55 0.28
C LYS A 140 -3.59 -13.22 -0.35
N ASN A 141 -4.77 -12.65 -0.10
CA ASN A 141 -6.04 -13.12 -0.65
C ASN A 141 -7.07 -11.98 -0.77
N SER A 142 -8.10 -12.24 -1.56
CA SER A 142 -9.18 -11.28 -1.84
C SER A 142 -9.99 -10.88 -0.59
N HIS A 143 -10.11 -11.79 0.39
CA HIS A 143 -10.82 -11.50 1.63
C HIS A 143 -10.03 -10.51 2.51
N ALA A 144 -8.75 -10.76 2.75
CA ALA A 144 -7.87 -9.85 3.48
C ALA A 144 -7.82 -8.46 2.79
N HIS A 145 -7.78 -8.42 1.45
CA HIS A 145 -7.88 -7.19 0.69
C HIS A 145 -9.18 -6.43 1.00
N ALA A 146 -10.33 -7.12 0.99
CA ALA A 146 -11.64 -6.49 1.28
C ALA A 146 -11.73 -5.97 2.73
N LEU A 147 -11.14 -6.65 3.71
CA LEU A 147 -11.05 -6.18 5.09
C LEU A 147 -10.24 -4.89 5.20
N MET A 148 -9.09 -4.83 4.54
CA MET A 148 -8.22 -3.65 4.55
C MET A 148 -8.82 -2.43 3.85
N GLN A 149 -9.75 -2.60 2.89
CA GLN A 149 -10.48 -1.47 2.28
C GLN A 149 -11.31 -0.65 3.30
N ARG A 150 -11.64 -1.24 4.44
CA ARG A 150 -12.42 -0.62 5.52
C ARG A 150 -11.56 -0.25 6.72
N THR A 151 -10.29 -0.59 6.70
CA THR A 151 -9.35 -0.36 7.80
C THR A 151 -8.61 0.96 7.57
N PRO A 152 -8.65 1.89 8.54
CA PRO A 152 -7.85 3.12 8.45
C PRO A 152 -6.36 2.80 8.37
N LEU A 153 -5.68 3.41 7.42
CA LEU A 153 -4.23 3.32 7.23
C LEU A 153 -3.61 4.70 7.46
N GLN A 154 -2.70 4.81 8.42
CA GLN A 154 -1.88 6.00 8.60
C GLN A 154 -0.54 5.79 7.89
N LYS A 155 -0.22 6.70 6.97
CA LYS A 155 0.99 6.63 6.13
C LYS A 155 1.83 7.86 6.40
N THR A 156 3.10 7.65 6.71
CA THR A 156 4.06 8.74 6.82
C THR A 156 5.16 8.53 5.77
N TYR A 157 5.40 9.58 5.01
CA TYR A 157 6.47 9.62 4.02
C TYR A 157 7.56 10.55 4.50
N HIS A 158 8.82 10.20 4.23
CA HIS A 158 9.91 11.15 4.30
C HIS A 158 10.20 11.67 2.91
N ALA A 159 10.39 12.98 2.80
CA ALA A 159 10.76 13.64 1.56
C ALA A 159 11.95 14.55 1.81
N LEU A 160 12.94 14.52 0.91
CA LEU A 160 13.96 15.56 0.84
C LEU A 160 13.53 16.57 -0.24
N THR A 161 13.29 17.80 0.15
CA THR A 161 12.86 18.89 -0.76
C THR A 161 14.00 19.87 -0.99
N PHE A 162 14.04 20.51 -2.18
CA PHE A 162 14.89 21.65 -2.46
C PHE A 162 14.17 22.90 -1.98
N GLY A 163 14.75 23.56 -0.96
CA GLY A 163 14.02 24.53 -0.14
C GLY A 163 13.04 23.85 0.82
N GLY A 164 12.25 24.63 1.52
CA GLY A 164 11.27 24.12 2.48
C GLY A 164 10.25 25.17 2.90
N PRO A 165 9.21 24.78 3.65
CA PRO A 165 8.21 25.69 4.19
C PRO A 165 8.81 26.62 5.24
N ASP A 166 8.27 27.83 5.41
CA ASP A 166 8.70 28.78 6.46
C ASP A 166 8.30 28.33 7.88
N THR A 167 7.25 27.53 7.97
CA THR A 167 6.74 26.99 9.25
C THR A 167 7.22 25.57 9.48
N ASP A 168 7.30 25.14 10.75
CA ASP A 168 7.76 23.81 11.11
C ASP A 168 6.70 22.71 10.89
N SER A 169 5.46 23.10 10.75
CA SER A 169 4.35 22.18 10.42
C SER A 169 3.22 22.93 9.76
N GLY A 170 2.38 22.21 9.06
CA GLY A 170 1.20 22.79 8.41
C GLY A 170 0.41 21.76 7.60
N THR A 171 -0.59 22.30 6.89
CA THR A 171 -1.48 21.52 6.03
C THR A 171 -1.54 22.17 4.65
N ILE A 172 -1.34 21.35 3.61
CA ILE A 172 -1.56 21.74 2.21
C ILE A 172 -2.92 21.16 1.81
N ASP A 173 -3.92 22.02 1.65
CA ASP A 173 -5.27 21.66 1.21
C ASP A 173 -5.53 22.30 -0.15
N LEU A 174 -5.06 21.62 -1.20
CA LEU A 174 -5.13 22.11 -2.57
C LEU A 174 -5.61 21.00 -3.51
N PRO A 175 -6.68 21.24 -4.29
CA PRO A 175 -7.25 20.21 -5.16
C PRO A 175 -6.32 19.89 -6.34
N ILE A 176 -6.29 18.60 -6.71
CA ILE A 176 -5.39 18.09 -7.76
C ILE A 176 -6.20 17.58 -8.96
N ALA A 177 -5.87 18.09 -10.14
CA ALA A 177 -6.39 17.64 -11.43
C ALA A 177 -5.32 16.95 -12.29
N ARG A 178 -5.77 16.29 -13.34
CA ARG A 178 -4.90 15.82 -14.42
C ARG A 178 -4.68 16.96 -15.40
N ARG A 179 -3.44 17.20 -15.82
CA ARG A 179 -3.15 18.12 -16.93
C ARG A 179 -3.86 17.69 -18.23
N PRO A 180 -4.20 18.61 -19.11
CA PRO A 180 -4.77 18.25 -20.40
C PRO A 180 -3.94 17.21 -21.16
N LEU A 181 -4.60 16.35 -21.94
CA LEU A 181 -3.92 15.42 -22.82
C LEU A 181 -3.02 16.16 -23.83
N PRO A 182 -1.88 15.58 -24.21
CA PRO A 182 -1.40 14.22 -23.93
C PRO A 182 -0.66 14.04 -22.59
N SER A 183 -0.62 15.03 -21.72
CA SER A 183 0.11 14.93 -20.46
C SER A 183 -0.48 13.88 -19.52
N LEU A 184 0.40 13.12 -18.85
CA LEU A 184 0.05 12.23 -17.75
C LEU A 184 0.26 12.87 -16.38
N LEU A 185 0.79 14.09 -16.34
CA LEU A 185 1.10 14.81 -15.11
C LEU A 185 -0.17 15.27 -14.38
N ARG A 186 0.03 15.69 -13.15
CA ARG A 186 -0.98 16.30 -12.29
C ARG A 186 -0.59 17.74 -11.97
N GLU A 187 -1.57 18.53 -11.58
CA GLU A 187 -1.36 19.91 -11.15
C GLU A 187 -2.39 20.31 -10.10
N VAL A 188 -2.08 21.33 -9.32
CA VAL A 188 -3.09 22.00 -8.49
C VAL A 188 -4.01 22.78 -9.40
N HIS A 189 -5.31 22.52 -9.30
CA HIS A 189 -6.33 23.20 -10.12
C HIS A 189 -7.65 23.26 -9.36
N PRO A 190 -8.42 24.38 -9.41
CA PRO A 190 -9.68 24.53 -8.68
C PRO A 190 -10.72 23.41 -8.95
N ASP A 191 -10.79 22.92 -10.18
CA ASP A 191 -11.69 21.83 -10.58
C ASP A 191 -11.13 20.44 -10.25
N GLY A 192 -10.02 20.37 -9.54
CA GLY A 192 -9.35 19.14 -9.13
C GLY A 192 -10.13 18.39 -8.04
N LYS A 193 -9.68 17.17 -7.75
CA LYS A 193 -10.20 16.40 -6.62
C LYS A 193 -9.60 16.93 -5.32
N PRO A 194 -10.41 17.09 -4.24
CA PRO A 194 -9.90 17.49 -2.92
C PRO A 194 -8.69 16.64 -2.50
N SER A 195 -7.63 17.31 -2.07
CA SER A 195 -6.36 16.66 -1.74
C SER A 195 -5.71 17.38 -0.56
N VAL A 196 -5.48 16.64 0.53
CA VAL A 196 -4.96 17.16 1.79
C VAL A 196 -3.69 16.43 2.17
N THR A 197 -2.63 17.18 2.46
CA THR A 197 -1.34 16.68 2.95
C THR A 197 -0.92 17.48 4.19
N GLU A 198 -0.71 16.80 5.30
CA GLU A 198 -0.06 17.38 6.47
C GLU A 198 1.46 17.25 6.32
N PHE A 199 2.20 18.22 6.79
CA PHE A 199 3.66 18.17 6.83
C PHE A 199 4.22 18.58 8.18
N MET A 200 5.39 18.04 8.50
CA MET A 200 6.22 18.45 9.63
C MET A 200 7.68 18.49 9.16
N VAL A 201 8.37 19.57 9.47
CA VAL A 201 9.80 19.69 9.22
C VAL A 201 10.57 18.84 10.21
N MET A 202 11.40 17.95 9.68
CA MET A 202 12.29 17.12 10.47
C MET A 202 13.67 17.73 10.61
N GLU A 203 14.16 18.32 9.51
CA GLU A 203 15.49 18.93 9.45
C GLU A 203 15.50 20.02 8.38
N ARG A 204 16.19 21.14 8.65
CA ARG A 204 16.46 22.21 7.68
C ARG A 204 17.97 22.30 7.46
N LYS A 205 18.38 22.33 6.21
CA LYS A 205 19.76 22.62 5.81
C LYS A 205 19.77 23.79 4.82
N ASN A 206 20.96 24.19 4.36
CA ASN A 206 21.10 25.43 3.55
C ASN A 206 20.19 25.46 2.32
N GLU A 207 20.18 24.41 1.51
CA GLU A 207 19.41 24.34 0.27
C GLU A 207 18.25 23.36 0.32
N THR A 208 18.19 22.50 1.36
CA THR A 208 17.21 21.40 1.45
C THR A 208 16.48 21.35 2.77
N CYS A 209 15.35 20.67 2.75
CA CYS A 209 14.55 20.41 3.94
C CYS A 209 14.07 18.95 3.93
N LYS A 210 14.25 18.24 5.04
CA LYS A 210 13.66 16.91 5.24
C LYS A 210 12.30 17.07 5.88
N LEU A 211 11.27 16.57 5.21
CA LEU A 211 9.88 16.65 5.65
C LEU A 211 9.33 15.26 5.98
N ALA A 212 8.57 15.17 7.07
CA ALA A 212 7.60 14.11 7.28
C ALA A 212 6.26 14.55 6.67
N LEU A 213 5.75 13.81 5.69
CA LEU A 213 4.53 14.10 4.96
C LEU A 213 3.47 13.03 5.28
N ARG A 214 2.27 13.47 5.62
CA ARG A 214 1.14 12.59 5.91
C ARG A 214 -0.02 12.89 4.95
N PRO A 215 -0.20 12.07 3.90
CA PRO A 215 -1.33 12.24 2.98
C PRO A 215 -2.64 11.79 3.67
N ILE A 216 -3.55 12.71 3.88
CA ILE A 216 -4.92 12.42 4.38
C ILE A 216 -5.79 11.87 3.25
N THR A 217 -5.53 12.30 2.03
CA THR A 217 -6.11 11.78 0.79
C THR A 217 -5.04 11.06 -0.04
N GLY A 218 -5.44 10.20 -0.98
CA GLY A 218 -4.52 9.41 -1.81
C GLY A 218 -4.67 9.69 -3.31
N ARG A 219 -4.26 10.89 -3.79
CA ARG A 219 -4.30 11.20 -5.23
C ARG A 219 -2.97 10.84 -5.89
N THR A 220 -3.04 10.54 -7.19
CA THR A 220 -1.84 10.26 -8.00
C THR A 220 -0.86 11.43 -7.91
N HIS A 221 0.40 11.17 -7.59
CA HIS A 221 1.51 12.12 -7.43
C HIS A 221 1.25 13.23 -6.38
N GLN A 222 0.30 13.03 -5.44
CA GLN A 222 -0.17 14.08 -4.52
C GLN A 222 0.96 14.81 -3.81
N LEU A 223 1.85 14.09 -3.13
CA LEU A 223 2.95 14.69 -2.35
C LEU A 223 3.90 15.47 -3.24
N ARG A 224 4.21 14.93 -4.42
CA ARG A 224 5.10 15.55 -5.42
C ARG A 224 4.52 16.85 -5.96
N VAL A 225 3.23 16.83 -6.32
CA VAL A 225 2.51 18.02 -6.82
C VAL A 225 2.39 19.07 -5.75
N HIS A 226 2.02 18.70 -4.52
CA HIS A 226 1.88 19.63 -3.42
C HIS A 226 3.22 20.32 -3.10
N CYS A 227 4.30 19.55 -2.89
CA CYS A 227 5.61 20.14 -2.61
C CYS A 227 6.09 21.06 -3.73
N SER A 228 5.94 20.65 -4.99
CA SER A 228 6.31 21.47 -6.15
C SER A 228 5.50 22.75 -6.24
N HIS A 229 4.17 22.68 -6.05
CA HIS A 229 3.30 23.87 -6.09
C HIS A 229 3.62 24.87 -4.99
N MET A 230 4.01 24.39 -3.81
CA MET A 230 4.40 25.23 -2.69
C MET A 230 5.81 25.82 -2.80
N GLY A 231 6.53 25.57 -3.89
CA GLY A 231 7.84 26.15 -4.17
C GLY A 231 9.03 25.37 -3.59
N TYR A 232 8.81 24.19 -2.98
CA TYR A 232 9.87 23.32 -2.49
C TYR A 232 9.75 21.90 -3.06
N PRO A 233 10.08 21.72 -4.36
CA PRO A 233 9.94 20.43 -5.04
C PRO A 233 10.83 19.35 -4.41
N ILE A 234 10.40 18.09 -4.55
CA ILE A 234 11.18 16.95 -4.08
C ILE A 234 12.44 16.79 -4.92
N VAL A 235 13.60 16.65 -4.26
CA VAL A 235 14.90 16.43 -4.89
C VAL A 235 14.87 15.15 -5.72
N GLY A 236 15.47 15.17 -6.90
CA GLY A 236 15.51 14.01 -7.82
C GLY A 236 14.20 13.74 -8.55
N ASP A 237 13.19 14.62 -8.44
CA ASP A 237 11.94 14.46 -9.17
C ASP A 237 12.05 15.04 -10.59
N PRO A 238 12.07 14.18 -11.65
CA PRO A 238 12.27 14.66 -13.02
C PRO A 238 11.02 15.30 -13.64
N GLN A 239 9.87 15.19 -12.98
CA GLN A 239 8.59 15.64 -13.53
C GLN A 239 8.04 16.89 -12.87
N TYR A 240 8.36 17.10 -11.60
CA TYR A 240 7.84 18.19 -10.76
C TYR A 240 8.95 19.05 -10.16
N GLY A 241 10.22 18.79 -10.48
CA GLY A 241 11.36 19.60 -10.07
C GLY A 241 11.37 20.98 -10.73
N SER A 242 12.06 21.93 -10.11
CA SER A 242 12.47 23.20 -10.71
C SER A 242 13.86 23.09 -11.35
N GLU A 243 14.28 24.06 -12.14
CA GLU A 243 15.64 24.09 -12.70
C GLU A 243 16.72 24.04 -11.60
N ALA A 244 16.52 24.79 -10.51
CA ALA A 244 17.44 24.78 -9.38
C ALA A 244 17.48 23.43 -8.66
N SER A 245 16.32 22.78 -8.42
CA SER A 245 16.29 21.45 -7.81
C SER A 245 16.88 20.38 -8.73
N ALA A 246 16.73 20.52 -10.05
CA ALA A 246 17.34 19.61 -11.02
C ALA A 246 18.86 19.73 -11.01
N ALA A 247 19.40 20.95 -11.04
CA ALA A 247 20.85 21.21 -10.94
C ALA A 247 21.44 20.68 -9.61
N TYR A 248 20.72 20.89 -8.50
CA TYR A 248 21.11 20.31 -7.21
C TYR A 248 21.14 18.78 -7.26
N SER A 249 20.11 18.16 -7.82
CA SER A 249 19.99 16.71 -7.93
C SER A 249 21.10 16.11 -8.81
N GLU A 250 21.42 16.74 -9.93
CA GLU A 250 22.50 16.33 -10.83
C GLU A 250 23.85 16.37 -10.12
N LYS A 251 24.15 17.51 -9.43
CA LYS A 251 25.40 17.68 -8.66
C LYS A 251 25.58 16.59 -7.58
N ARG A 252 24.49 16.09 -7.03
CA ARG A 252 24.48 15.03 -5.98
C ARG A 252 24.28 13.62 -6.53
N GLY A 253 24.15 13.43 -7.85
CA GLY A 253 23.89 12.13 -8.47
C GLY A 253 22.53 11.54 -8.14
N LEU A 254 21.56 12.35 -7.70
CA LEU A 254 20.23 11.90 -7.29
C LEU A 254 19.28 11.87 -8.49
N GLN A 255 19.12 10.70 -9.10
CA GLN A 255 18.37 10.50 -10.34
C GLN A 255 16.90 10.16 -10.14
N THR A 256 16.47 9.89 -8.90
CA THR A 256 15.10 9.52 -8.56
C THR A 256 14.61 10.35 -7.40
N GLN A 257 13.30 10.61 -7.40
CA GLN A 257 12.64 11.40 -6.35
C GLN A 257 12.96 10.86 -4.95
N GLN A 258 13.50 11.72 -4.12
CA GLN A 258 13.82 11.42 -2.72
C GLN A 258 12.53 11.44 -1.88
N LEU A 259 11.68 10.43 -2.11
CA LEU A 259 10.38 10.23 -1.47
C LEU A 259 10.26 8.78 -1.01
N CYS A 260 10.26 8.58 0.30
CA CYS A 260 10.19 7.29 0.96
C CYS A 260 8.86 7.09 1.69
N ALA A 261 8.11 6.04 1.39
CA ALA A 261 7.00 5.58 2.20
C ALA A 261 7.57 4.94 3.50
N LYS A 262 7.87 5.80 4.48
CA LYS A 262 8.70 5.46 5.64
C LYS A 262 7.99 4.66 6.69
N LYS A 263 6.72 4.98 6.97
CA LYS A 263 5.98 4.37 8.08
C LYS A 263 4.55 4.07 7.67
N LEU A 264 4.05 2.92 8.09
CA LEU A 264 2.66 2.48 7.89
C LEU A 264 2.10 1.94 9.19
N GLU A 265 0.98 2.52 9.65
CA GLU A 265 0.33 2.13 10.90
C GLU A 265 -1.13 1.76 10.64
N PHE A 266 -1.57 0.65 11.21
CA PHE A 266 -2.95 0.18 11.15
C PHE A 266 -3.26 -0.83 12.26
N VAL A 267 -4.54 -1.06 12.49
CA VAL A 267 -5.00 -2.19 13.32
C VAL A 267 -5.24 -3.38 12.40
N HIS A 268 -4.60 -4.50 12.68
CA HIS A 268 -4.77 -5.73 11.88
C HIS A 268 -6.25 -6.17 11.94
N PRO A 269 -6.96 -6.25 10.79
CA PRO A 269 -8.42 -6.41 10.80
C PRO A 269 -8.90 -7.78 11.28
N VAL A 270 -8.02 -8.78 11.40
CA VAL A 270 -8.34 -10.12 11.87
C VAL A 270 -7.90 -10.34 13.31
N THR A 271 -6.66 -9.95 13.67
CA THR A 271 -6.10 -10.19 15.00
C THR A 271 -6.40 -9.07 15.99
N GLY A 272 -6.73 -7.86 15.51
CA GLY A 272 -6.91 -6.67 16.33
C GLY A 272 -5.59 -6.05 16.84
N GLU A 273 -4.45 -6.60 16.46
CA GLU A 273 -3.13 -6.10 16.85
C GLU A 273 -2.82 -4.76 16.15
N LYS A 274 -2.21 -3.83 16.89
CA LYS A 274 -1.70 -2.59 16.31
C LYS A 274 -0.34 -2.85 15.67
N LEU A 275 -0.26 -2.68 14.36
CA LEU A 275 0.97 -2.83 13.60
C LEU A 275 1.55 -1.46 13.23
N CYS A 276 2.87 -1.34 13.39
CA CYS A 276 3.66 -0.18 13.00
C CYS A 276 4.86 -0.69 12.21
N LEU A 277 4.78 -0.57 10.89
CA LEU A 277 5.82 -1.01 9.95
C LEU A 277 6.69 0.17 9.55
N CYS A 278 8.01 -0.03 9.52
CA CYS A 278 8.96 0.97 9.11
C CYS A 278 9.83 0.46 7.96
N SER A 279 10.02 1.28 6.93
CA SER A 279 10.99 1.03 5.87
C SER A 279 12.41 1.04 6.41
N ARG A 280 13.24 0.12 5.93
CA ARG A 280 14.70 0.11 6.21
C ARG A 280 15.43 1.20 5.42
N MET A 281 14.80 1.71 4.35
CA MET A 281 15.32 2.80 3.53
C MET A 281 14.90 4.16 4.08
N ASP A 282 15.62 5.20 3.69
CA ASP A 282 15.26 6.61 3.93
C ASP A 282 15.73 7.47 2.76
N THR A 283 15.32 8.75 2.72
CA THR A 283 15.83 9.74 1.77
C THR A 283 17.31 10.01 2.02
N ALA A 284 18.02 10.44 0.98
CA ALA A 284 19.43 10.82 1.11
C ALA A 284 19.63 11.85 2.23
N SER A 285 20.80 11.79 2.87
CA SER A 285 21.30 12.83 3.78
C SER A 285 22.23 13.77 3.04
N GLU A 286 22.38 15.01 3.49
CA GLU A 286 23.36 15.95 2.88
C GLU A 286 24.80 15.57 3.20
N ASP A 287 25.01 14.72 4.18
CA ASP A 287 26.35 14.32 4.67
C ASP A 287 26.92 13.13 3.90
N GLU A 288 26.15 12.55 2.98
CA GLU A 288 26.54 11.52 2.01
C GLU A 288 26.67 12.13 0.61
#